data_d4633bd7b6a5ee9ec9e8b268e4ec6990
#
_entry.id   d4633bd7b6a5ee9ec9e8b268e4ec6990
#
_cell.length_a   1.000
_cell.length_b   1.000
_cell.length_c   1.000
_cell.angle_alpha   90.00
_cell.angle_beta   90.00
_cell.angle_gamma   90.00
#
_symmetry.space_group_name_H-M   'P 1'
#
loop_
_entity.id
_entity.type
_entity.pdbx_description
1 polymer ?
#
loop_
_entity_poly.entity_id
_entity_poly.type
_entity_poly.pdbx_seq_one_letter_code
_entity_poly.pdbx_strand_id
1 'polypeptide(L)'
;KEDYLRILRYFRFQSKLKKPTWDKDTIQAIKETGKGLRDISVERIWQEISKLLISPSASESLFYMDKTGVNKIIGLSAKNIKRLTEVDIDKNPIIALGLLVDDISIANKWKLSNAESAELEFYTSNKSKKFNKEQIENLLVDGTNKKLLINLLKIQGQDAFIKDVEKFTMPIFPITGQDLIAKGMKTGPGLGQTLSMLKGLWKNSRFKLTKNDLLSKL
;
A
#
# COMPACT_ATOMS: atom_id res chain seq x y z
N LYS A 1 -21.77 27.43 14.27
CA LYS A 1 -20.77 27.01 13.24
C LYS A 1 -21.23 25.68 12.67
N GLU A 2 -21.54 25.65 11.40
CA GLU A 2 -22.11 24.45 10.76
C GLU A 2 -21.06 23.33 10.72
N ASP A 3 -21.41 22.12 11.14
CA ASP A 3 -20.48 20.98 11.12
C ASP A 3 -20.57 20.25 9.77
N TYR A 4 -19.81 20.74 8.80
CA TYR A 4 -19.74 20.14 7.45
C TYR A 4 -19.21 18.71 7.43
N LEU A 5 -18.58 18.20 8.51
CA LEU A 5 -18.17 16.81 8.62
C LEU A 5 -19.35 15.84 8.49
N ARG A 6 -20.59 16.31 8.81
CA ARG A 6 -21.81 15.50 8.62
C ARG A 6 -21.98 15.00 7.18
N ILE A 7 -21.42 15.70 6.17
CA ILE A 7 -21.41 15.26 4.78
C ILE A 7 -20.62 13.97 4.63
N LEU A 8 -19.39 13.91 5.15
CA LEU A 8 -18.58 12.69 5.12
C LEU A 8 -19.20 11.57 5.96
N ARG A 9 -19.78 11.93 7.10
CA ARG A 9 -20.50 10.97 7.96
C ARG A 9 -21.71 10.36 7.23
N TYR A 10 -22.46 11.15 6.46
CA TYR A 10 -23.54 10.64 5.63
C TYR A 10 -23.03 9.55 4.67
N PHE A 11 -22.01 9.83 3.88
CA PHE A 11 -21.42 8.86 2.96
C PHE A 11 -20.88 7.61 3.69
N ARG A 12 -20.23 7.80 4.84
CA ARG A 12 -19.75 6.70 5.67
C ARG A 12 -20.90 5.85 6.25
N PHE A 13 -22.01 6.45 6.65
CA PHE A 13 -23.17 5.68 7.11
C PHE A 13 -23.81 4.90 5.97
N GLN A 14 -23.98 5.51 4.81
CA GLN A 14 -24.47 4.81 3.62
C GLN A 14 -23.54 3.66 3.22
N SER A 15 -22.21 3.84 3.28
CA SER A 15 -21.26 2.79 2.93
C SER A 15 -21.36 1.53 3.80
N LYS A 16 -21.88 1.64 5.03
CA LYS A 16 -22.10 0.50 5.94
C LYS A 16 -23.31 -0.35 5.57
N LEU A 17 -24.24 0.18 4.82
CA LEU A 17 -25.44 -0.52 4.39
C LEU A 17 -25.12 -1.44 3.21
N LYS A 18 -25.68 -2.66 3.21
CA LYS A 18 -25.56 -3.57 2.04
C LYS A 18 -26.27 -3.04 0.80
N LYS A 19 -27.31 -2.23 1.00
CA LYS A 19 -28.08 -1.55 -0.05
C LYS A 19 -28.28 -0.11 0.39
N PRO A 20 -27.34 0.78 0.09
CA PRO A 20 -27.48 2.19 0.43
C PRO A 20 -28.58 2.86 -0.40
N THR A 21 -29.18 3.90 0.18
CA THR A 21 -30.22 4.71 -0.49
C THR A 21 -29.73 6.13 -0.65
N TRP A 22 -29.89 6.67 -1.86
CA TRP A 22 -29.36 7.98 -2.23
C TRP A 22 -30.50 8.94 -2.51
N ASP A 23 -30.94 9.61 -1.46
CA ASP A 23 -32.00 10.62 -1.55
C ASP A 23 -31.55 11.79 -2.43
N LYS A 24 -32.38 12.17 -3.40
CA LYS A 24 -32.03 13.20 -4.40
C LYS A 24 -31.85 14.57 -3.77
N ASP A 25 -32.70 14.93 -2.81
CA ASP A 25 -32.65 16.26 -2.15
C ASP A 25 -31.41 16.37 -1.27
N THR A 26 -31.08 15.30 -0.55
CA THR A 26 -29.83 15.21 0.24
C THR A 26 -28.59 15.33 -0.65
N ILE A 27 -28.56 14.62 -1.79
CA ILE A 27 -27.46 14.69 -2.75
C ILE A 27 -27.33 16.09 -3.35
N GLN A 28 -28.45 16.75 -3.65
CA GLN A 28 -28.45 18.13 -4.15
C GLN A 28 -27.94 19.11 -3.08
N ALA A 29 -28.42 19.01 -1.84
CA ALA A 29 -27.95 19.82 -0.73
C ALA A 29 -26.43 19.65 -0.48
N ILE A 30 -25.89 18.40 -0.60
CA ILE A 30 -24.46 18.16 -0.50
C ILE A 30 -23.67 18.85 -1.61
N LYS A 31 -24.16 18.86 -2.86
CA LYS A 31 -23.52 19.60 -3.95
C LYS A 31 -23.38 21.08 -3.65
N GLU A 32 -24.43 21.68 -3.09
CA GLU A 32 -24.47 23.10 -2.78
C GLU A 32 -23.58 23.47 -1.60
N THR A 33 -23.58 22.67 -0.54
CA THR A 33 -22.92 22.98 0.73
C THR A 33 -21.54 22.35 0.88
N GLY A 34 -21.16 21.39 0.03
CA GLY A 34 -19.94 20.60 0.15
C GLY A 34 -18.65 21.40 0.25
N LYS A 35 -18.62 22.63 -0.30
CA LYS A 35 -17.45 23.52 -0.20
C LYS A 35 -17.01 23.79 1.25
N GLY A 36 -17.92 23.73 2.21
CA GLY A 36 -17.63 23.89 3.63
C GLY A 36 -16.71 22.79 4.22
N LEU A 37 -16.52 21.67 3.51
CA LEU A 37 -15.52 20.65 3.89
C LEU A 37 -14.08 21.18 3.88
N ARG A 38 -13.80 22.29 3.20
CA ARG A 38 -12.48 22.94 3.21
C ARG A 38 -12.10 23.49 4.60
N ASP A 39 -13.08 23.75 5.45
CA ASP A 39 -12.89 24.28 6.81
C ASP A 39 -12.70 23.13 7.84
N ILE A 40 -12.81 21.88 7.40
CA ILE A 40 -12.63 20.70 8.26
C ILE A 40 -11.16 20.29 8.27
N SER A 41 -10.64 19.98 9.47
CA SER A 41 -9.27 19.48 9.59
C SER A 41 -9.08 18.16 8.82
N VAL A 42 -7.92 18.01 8.19
CA VAL A 42 -7.61 16.88 7.32
C VAL A 42 -7.58 15.55 8.08
N GLU A 43 -7.23 15.58 9.36
CA GLU A 43 -7.25 14.44 10.26
C GLU A 43 -8.69 13.92 10.48
N ARG A 44 -9.66 14.84 10.63
CA ARG A 44 -11.08 14.47 10.73
C ARG A 44 -11.61 13.91 9.42
N ILE A 45 -11.17 14.45 8.29
CA ILE A 45 -11.49 13.91 6.95
C ILE A 45 -10.96 12.47 6.86
N TRP A 46 -9.69 12.24 7.18
CA TRP A 46 -9.10 10.89 7.15
C TRP A 46 -9.83 9.91 8.07
N GLN A 47 -10.19 10.32 9.27
CA GLN A 47 -10.96 9.47 10.21
C GLN A 47 -12.30 8.99 9.64
N GLU A 48 -13.01 9.80 8.86
CA GLU A 48 -14.27 9.38 8.23
C GLU A 48 -14.03 8.54 6.97
N ILE A 49 -13.07 8.95 6.13
CA ILE A 49 -12.74 8.26 4.88
C ILE A 49 -12.14 6.87 5.15
N SER A 50 -11.24 6.73 6.12
CA SER A 50 -10.65 5.42 6.45
C SER A 50 -11.72 4.39 6.83
N LYS A 51 -12.74 4.80 7.59
CA LYS A 51 -13.88 3.93 7.95
C LYS A 51 -14.81 3.65 6.77
N LEU A 52 -14.96 4.62 5.86
CA LEU A 52 -15.75 4.44 4.64
C LEU A 52 -15.09 3.41 3.73
N LEU A 53 -13.78 3.52 3.50
CA LEU A 53 -13.03 2.69 2.56
C LEU A 53 -13.08 1.19 2.88
N ILE A 54 -13.25 0.81 4.15
CA ILE A 54 -13.35 -0.59 4.60
C ILE A 54 -14.81 -1.09 4.74
N SER A 55 -15.77 -0.31 4.29
CA SER A 55 -17.19 -0.62 4.42
C SER A 55 -17.72 -1.37 3.20
N PRO A 56 -18.80 -2.19 3.34
CA PRO A 56 -19.31 -3.04 2.26
C PRO A 56 -19.68 -2.29 0.97
N SER A 57 -20.22 -1.07 1.09
CA SER A 57 -20.65 -0.25 -0.05
C SER A 57 -19.74 0.98 -0.27
N ALA A 58 -18.43 0.82 0.02
CA ALA A 58 -17.43 1.88 -0.17
C ALA A 58 -17.39 2.36 -1.62
N SER A 59 -17.39 1.45 -2.58
CA SER A 59 -17.36 1.77 -4.02
C SER A 59 -18.54 2.65 -4.44
N GLU A 60 -19.76 2.31 -4.01
CA GLU A 60 -20.94 3.09 -4.33
C GLU A 60 -20.94 4.46 -3.66
N SER A 61 -20.51 4.53 -2.39
CA SER A 61 -20.37 5.80 -1.66
C SER A 61 -19.36 6.72 -2.32
N LEU A 62 -18.20 6.22 -2.74
CA LEU A 62 -17.20 7.00 -3.47
C LEU A 62 -17.71 7.50 -4.82
N PHE A 63 -18.51 6.71 -5.51
CA PHE A 63 -19.15 7.12 -6.76
C PHE A 63 -20.10 8.32 -6.54
N TYR A 64 -20.90 8.30 -5.49
CA TYR A 64 -21.78 9.44 -5.16
C TYR A 64 -21.00 10.65 -4.61
N MET A 65 -19.90 10.43 -3.87
CA MET A 65 -18.97 11.48 -3.49
C MET A 65 -18.34 12.17 -4.70
N ASP A 66 -18.03 11.41 -5.75
CA ASP A 66 -17.53 11.96 -7.01
C ASP A 66 -18.60 12.78 -7.74
N LYS A 67 -19.81 12.24 -7.86
CA LYS A 67 -20.96 12.95 -8.45
C LYS A 67 -21.33 14.26 -7.75
N THR A 68 -21.09 14.34 -6.46
CA THR A 68 -21.33 15.56 -5.65
C THR A 68 -20.13 16.50 -5.63
N GLY A 69 -18.99 16.11 -6.19
CA GLY A 69 -17.75 16.87 -6.15
C GLY A 69 -16.99 16.80 -4.83
N VAL A 70 -17.49 16.03 -3.84
CA VAL A 70 -16.87 15.88 -2.52
C VAL A 70 -15.46 15.31 -2.63
N ASN A 71 -15.22 14.31 -3.48
CA ASN A 71 -13.86 13.75 -3.68
C ASN A 71 -12.87 14.85 -4.06
N LYS A 72 -13.22 15.72 -5.01
CA LYS A 72 -12.38 16.83 -5.44
C LYS A 72 -12.11 17.84 -4.31
N ILE A 73 -13.14 18.12 -3.50
CA ILE A 73 -13.03 19.09 -2.39
C ILE A 73 -12.05 18.60 -1.33
N ILE A 74 -12.14 17.33 -0.94
CA ILE A 74 -11.21 16.73 0.04
C ILE A 74 -9.86 16.36 -0.57
N GLY A 75 -9.75 16.45 -1.90
CA GLY A 75 -8.54 16.17 -2.67
C GLY A 75 -8.25 14.70 -2.92
N LEU A 76 -9.29 13.87 -2.86
CA LEU A 76 -9.20 12.47 -3.26
C LEU A 76 -9.38 12.36 -4.78
N SER A 77 -8.30 11.98 -5.47
CA SER A 77 -8.37 11.59 -6.88
C SER A 77 -8.59 10.09 -6.98
N ALA A 78 -9.82 9.66 -6.71
CA ALA A 78 -10.15 8.24 -6.70
C ALA A 78 -10.27 7.70 -8.14
N LYS A 79 -9.38 6.79 -8.49
CA LYS A 79 -9.45 6.00 -9.73
C LYS A 79 -9.82 4.55 -9.39
N ASN A 80 -10.28 3.81 -10.41
CA ASN A 80 -10.54 2.37 -10.25
C ASN A 80 -11.48 1.98 -9.09
N ILE A 81 -12.46 2.84 -8.75
CA ILE A 81 -13.38 2.67 -7.61
C ILE A 81 -14.03 1.26 -7.61
N LYS A 82 -14.35 0.72 -8.79
CA LYS A 82 -14.94 -0.62 -8.93
C LYS A 82 -14.06 -1.73 -8.33
N ARG A 83 -12.74 -1.57 -8.38
CA ARG A 83 -11.81 -2.57 -7.84
C ARG A 83 -11.92 -2.78 -6.33
N LEU A 84 -12.50 -1.84 -5.60
CA LEU A 84 -12.79 -2.04 -4.17
C LEU A 84 -13.77 -3.18 -3.89
N THR A 85 -14.57 -3.58 -4.88
CA THR A 85 -15.48 -4.74 -4.76
C THR A 85 -14.83 -6.06 -5.18
N GLU A 86 -13.69 -6.01 -5.86
CA GLU A 86 -12.99 -7.16 -6.43
C GLU A 86 -11.82 -7.63 -5.56
N VAL A 87 -11.24 -6.72 -4.78
CA VAL A 87 -10.03 -6.98 -3.98
C VAL A 87 -10.40 -7.09 -2.49
N ASP A 88 -9.98 -8.17 -1.87
CA ASP A 88 -10.06 -8.31 -0.41
C ASP A 88 -9.03 -7.39 0.26
N ILE A 89 -9.53 -6.28 0.80
CA ILE A 89 -8.71 -5.25 1.47
C ILE A 89 -8.42 -5.55 2.94
N ASP A 90 -8.86 -6.71 3.46
CA ASP A 90 -8.63 -7.15 4.85
C ASP A 90 -8.88 -6.02 5.89
N LYS A 91 -9.93 -5.23 5.69
CA LYS A 91 -10.28 -4.05 6.52
C LYS A 91 -9.12 -3.04 6.71
N ASN A 92 -8.15 -3.04 5.82
CA ASN A 92 -7.06 -2.06 5.83
C ASN A 92 -7.37 -0.91 4.86
N PRO A 93 -7.63 0.31 5.36
CA PRO A 93 -7.96 1.46 4.52
C PRO A 93 -6.79 1.90 3.63
N ILE A 94 -5.54 1.59 3.97
CA ILE A 94 -4.37 1.94 3.16
C ILE A 94 -4.29 1.07 1.90
N ILE A 95 -4.70 -0.20 1.97
CA ILE A 95 -4.83 -1.06 0.78
C ILE A 95 -5.88 -0.47 -0.17
N ALA A 96 -7.05 -0.10 0.39
CA ALA A 96 -8.11 0.53 -0.38
C ALA A 96 -7.63 1.84 -1.03
N LEU A 97 -6.90 2.67 -0.28
CA LEU A 97 -6.34 3.91 -0.80
C LEU A 97 -5.30 3.64 -1.90
N GLY A 98 -4.42 2.64 -1.73
CA GLY A 98 -3.45 2.20 -2.73
C GLY A 98 -4.08 1.73 -4.05
N LEU A 99 -5.30 1.14 -4.01
CA LEU A 99 -6.08 0.82 -5.20
C LEU A 99 -6.56 2.08 -5.93
N LEU A 100 -6.95 3.11 -5.17
CA LEU A 100 -7.64 4.30 -5.69
C LEU A 100 -6.70 5.38 -6.22
N VAL A 101 -5.53 5.58 -5.59
CA VAL A 101 -4.62 6.71 -5.91
C VAL A 101 -3.37 6.24 -6.63
N ASP A 102 -2.81 7.09 -7.47
CA ASP A 102 -1.60 6.75 -8.26
C ASP A 102 -0.31 7.22 -7.61
N ASP A 103 -0.39 8.16 -6.68
CA ASP A 103 0.77 8.74 -6.01
C ASP A 103 0.53 8.95 -4.50
N ILE A 104 1.59 9.33 -3.80
CA ILE A 104 1.59 9.50 -2.35
C ILE A 104 1.09 10.87 -1.89
N SER A 105 0.77 11.81 -2.79
CA SER A 105 0.44 13.19 -2.42
C SER A 105 -0.68 13.30 -1.39
N ILE A 106 -1.62 12.36 -1.42
CA ILE A 106 -2.73 12.28 -0.46
C ILE A 106 -2.26 12.00 0.97
N ALA A 107 -1.16 11.27 1.16
CA ALA A 107 -0.60 10.97 2.48
C ALA A 107 -0.17 12.25 3.19
N ASN A 108 0.55 13.13 2.50
CA ASN A 108 0.95 14.44 3.01
C ASN A 108 -0.27 15.33 3.25
N LYS A 109 -1.23 15.33 2.31
CA LYS A 109 -2.43 16.16 2.39
C LYS A 109 -3.29 15.81 3.59
N TRP A 110 -3.48 14.53 3.89
CA TRP A 110 -4.31 14.07 5.00
C TRP A 110 -3.51 13.77 6.27
N LYS A 111 -2.21 14.07 6.27
CA LYS A 111 -1.29 13.86 7.39
C LYS A 111 -1.37 12.43 7.94
N LEU A 112 -1.24 11.46 7.02
CA LEU A 112 -1.15 10.07 7.41
C LEU A 112 0.07 9.85 8.34
N SER A 113 -0.02 8.88 9.23
CA SER A 113 1.14 8.50 10.05
C SER A 113 2.31 8.02 9.16
N ASN A 114 3.52 8.04 9.70
CA ASN A 114 4.71 7.57 8.98
C ASN A 114 4.55 6.13 8.48
N ALA A 115 3.94 5.25 9.29
CA ALA A 115 3.69 3.87 8.93
C ALA A 115 2.68 3.74 7.77
N GLU A 116 1.56 4.47 7.83
CA GLU A 116 0.56 4.51 6.76
C GLU A 116 1.13 5.10 5.46
N SER A 117 1.94 6.15 5.57
CA SER A 117 2.61 6.79 4.44
C SER A 117 3.58 5.84 3.75
N ALA A 118 4.43 5.14 4.52
CA ALA A 118 5.38 4.16 3.99
C ALA A 118 4.66 2.97 3.32
N GLU A 119 3.55 2.50 3.91
CA GLU A 119 2.74 1.44 3.33
C GLU A 119 2.10 1.89 2.01
N LEU A 120 1.51 3.08 1.96
CA LEU A 120 0.91 3.65 0.75
C LEU A 120 1.96 3.88 -0.35
N GLU A 121 3.14 4.39 0.00
CA GLU A 121 4.26 4.58 -0.92
C GLU A 121 4.69 3.27 -1.56
N PHE A 122 4.80 2.22 -0.75
CA PHE A 122 5.13 0.89 -1.26
C PHE A 122 4.10 0.41 -2.29
N TYR A 123 2.79 0.60 -2.04
CA TYR A 123 1.76 0.21 -2.99
C TYR A 123 1.77 1.07 -4.25
N THR A 124 1.78 2.38 -4.12
CA THR A 124 1.73 3.29 -5.29
C THR A 124 2.94 3.15 -6.19
N SER A 125 4.13 2.96 -5.62
CA SER A 125 5.38 2.77 -6.37
C SER A 125 5.49 1.42 -7.08
N ASN A 126 4.69 0.42 -6.67
CA ASN A 126 4.83 -0.94 -7.17
C ASN A 126 3.56 -1.48 -7.85
N LYS A 127 2.37 -0.90 -7.66
CA LYS A 127 1.10 -1.47 -8.15
C LYS A 127 1.01 -1.71 -9.66
N SER A 128 1.77 -0.94 -10.46
CA SER A 128 1.82 -1.09 -11.92
C SER A 128 2.83 -2.13 -12.38
N LYS A 129 3.74 -2.57 -11.51
CA LYS A 129 4.74 -3.59 -11.81
C LYS A 129 4.10 -4.97 -11.79
N LYS A 130 4.62 -5.88 -12.61
CA LYS A 130 4.30 -7.31 -12.53
C LYS A 130 5.54 -8.03 -12.08
N PHE A 131 5.43 -8.80 -11.00
CA PHE A 131 6.53 -9.57 -10.45
C PHE A 131 6.45 -11.03 -10.90
N ASN A 132 7.58 -11.63 -11.22
CA ASN A 132 7.73 -13.07 -11.31
C ASN A 132 8.11 -13.65 -9.93
N LYS A 133 8.11 -14.97 -9.83
CA LYS A 133 8.41 -15.67 -8.57
C LYS A 133 9.77 -15.29 -7.97
N GLU A 134 10.80 -15.17 -8.81
CA GLU A 134 12.15 -14.82 -8.38
C GLU A 134 12.21 -13.41 -7.77
N GLN A 135 11.57 -12.44 -8.41
CA GLN A 135 11.50 -11.08 -7.92
C GLN A 135 10.75 -11.00 -6.58
N ILE A 136 9.67 -11.78 -6.41
CA ILE A 136 8.91 -11.89 -5.16
C ILE A 136 9.79 -12.46 -4.04
N GLU A 137 10.50 -13.56 -4.31
CA GLU A 137 11.44 -14.17 -3.35
C GLU A 137 12.56 -13.20 -2.96
N ASN A 138 13.09 -12.46 -3.94
CA ASN A 138 14.12 -11.44 -3.72
C ASN A 138 13.63 -10.28 -2.85
N LEU A 139 12.39 -9.80 -3.03
CA LEU A 139 11.78 -8.79 -2.18
C LEU A 139 11.68 -9.26 -0.72
N LEU A 140 11.31 -10.52 -0.50
CA LEU A 140 11.25 -11.10 0.85
C LEU A 140 12.64 -11.16 1.49
N VAL A 141 13.66 -11.62 0.76
CA VAL A 141 15.06 -11.70 1.23
C VAL A 141 15.66 -10.31 1.49
N ASP A 142 15.17 -9.28 0.80
CA ASP A 142 15.57 -7.88 1.05
C ASP A 142 14.82 -7.23 2.21
N GLY A 143 13.95 -7.99 2.90
CA GLY A 143 13.28 -7.57 4.13
C GLY A 143 11.86 -7.05 3.95
N THR A 144 11.28 -7.17 2.74
CA THR A 144 9.85 -6.81 2.56
C THR A 144 8.99 -7.74 3.43
N ASN A 145 8.11 -7.13 4.23
CA ASN A 145 7.19 -7.88 5.08
C ASN A 145 6.22 -8.71 4.24
N LYS A 146 5.99 -9.98 4.61
CA LYS A 146 5.09 -10.89 3.88
C LYS A 146 3.68 -10.32 3.71
N LYS A 147 3.09 -9.74 4.76
CA LYS A 147 1.74 -9.18 4.72
C LYS A 147 1.67 -8.01 3.74
N LEU A 148 2.68 -7.13 3.76
CA LEU A 148 2.78 -5.99 2.84
C LEU A 148 2.86 -6.46 1.38
N LEU A 149 3.66 -7.50 1.11
CA LEU A 149 3.81 -8.07 -0.23
C LEU A 149 2.54 -8.79 -0.70
N ILE A 150 1.87 -9.55 0.16
CA ILE A 150 0.58 -10.18 -0.14
C ILE A 150 -0.46 -9.12 -0.53
N ASN A 151 -0.55 -8.03 0.22
CA ASN A 151 -1.47 -6.94 -0.08
C ASN A 151 -1.15 -6.28 -1.43
N LEU A 152 0.14 -6.09 -1.74
CA LEU A 152 0.55 -5.60 -3.06
C LEU A 152 0.14 -6.55 -4.17
N LEU A 153 0.32 -7.86 -4.00
CA LEU A 153 -0.09 -8.87 -4.99
C LEU A 153 -1.60 -8.85 -5.23
N LYS A 154 -2.42 -8.68 -4.19
CA LYS A 154 -3.87 -8.47 -4.31
C LYS A 154 -4.17 -7.19 -5.12
N ILE A 155 -3.51 -6.07 -4.83
CA ILE A 155 -3.65 -4.82 -5.58
C ILE A 155 -3.30 -5.01 -7.06
N GLN A 156 -2.29 -5.80 -7.36
CA GLN A 156 -1.82 -6.09 -8.72
C GLN A 156 -2.69 -7.12 -9.47
N GLY A 157 -3.55 -7.87 -8.76
CA GLY A 157 -4.27 -9.04 -9.29
C GLY A 157 -3.32 -10.20 -9.61
N GLN A 158 -2.29 -10.38 -8.78
CA GLN A 158 -1.31 -11.48 -8.86
C GLN A 158 -1.51 -12.51 -7.74
N ASP A 159 -2.75 -12.82 -7.41
CA ASP A 159 -3.13 -13.69 -6.28
C ASP A 159 -2.53 -15.10 -6.36
N ALA A 160 -2.19 -15.57 -7.57
CA ALA A 160 -1.55 -16.87 -7.77
C ALA A 160 -0.24 -17.04 -6.97
N PHE A 161 0.47 -15.95 -6.67
CA PHE A 161 1.72 -15.98 -5.91
C PHE A 161 1.53 -15.89 -4.38
N ILE A 162 0.32 -15.63 -3.88
CA ILE A 162 0.09 -15.45 -2.43
C ILE A 162 0.51 -16.69 -1.65
N LYS A 163 0.13 -17.88 -2.12
CA LYS A 163 0.53 -19.15 -1.47
C LYS A 163 2.05 -19.36 -1.45
N ASP A 164 2.75 -18.90 -2.49
CA ASP A 164 4.21 -18.98 -2.54
C ASP A 164 4.84 -18.07 -1.48
N VAL A 165 4.32 -16.84 -1.31
CA VAL A 165 4.77 -15.89 -0.27
C VAL A 165 4.51 -16.45 1.13
N GLU A 166 3.32 -17.01 1.38
CA GLU A 166 2.97 -17.58 2.69
C GLU A 166 3.91 -18.72 3.08
N LYS A 167 4.20 -19.63 2.14
CA LYS A 167 5.04 -20.82 2.35
C LYS A 167 6.54 -20.55 2.26
N PHE A 168 6.94 -19.34 1.79
CA PHE A 168 8.35 -19.03 1.62
C PHE A 168 9.08 -19.08 2.95
N THR A 169 10.09 -19.95 3.03
CA THR A 169 11.03 -20.00 4.16
C THR A 169 12.22 -19.14 3.85
N MET A 170 12.54 -18.20 4.74
CA MET A 170 13.64 -17.26 4.54
C MET A 170 14.98 -18.02 4.50
N PRO A 171 15.68 -18.02 3.36
CA PRO A 171 17.00 -18.64 3.30
C PRO A 171 18.03 -17.78 4.04
N ILE A 172 19.01 -18.43 4.65
CA ILE A 172 20.06 -17.74 5.39
C ILE A 172 21.22 -17.43 4.42
N PHE A 173 21.55 -16.16 4.29
CA PHE A 173 22.72 -15.74 3.52
C PHE A 173 24.00 -16.24 4.21
N PRO A 174 24.85 -17.04 3.53
CA PRO A 174 25.91 -17.79 4.21
C PRO A 174 27.19 -17.00 4.50
N ILE A 175 27.26 -15.70 4.12
CA ILE A 175 28.42 -14.83 4.31
C ILE A 175 28.13 -13.77 5.36
N THR A 176 29.09 -13.54 6.25
CA THR A 176 29.10 -12.46 7.24
C THR A 176 30.24 -11.49 6.96
N GLY A 177 30.21 -10.30 7.59
CA GLY A 177 31.31 -9.35 7.51
C GLY A 177 32.61 -9.92 8.09
N GLN A 178 32.52 -10.76 9.12
CA GLN A 178 33.68 -11.43 9.72
C GLN A 178 34.38 -12.39 8.77
N ASP A 179 33.63 -13.07 7.90
CA ASP A 179 34.19 -13.97 6.88
C ASP A 179 35.05 -13.21 5.86
N LEU A 180 34.61 -11.99 5.49
CA LEU A 180 35.36 -11.13 4.57
C LEU A 180 36.62 -10.55 5.25
N ILE A 181 36.54 -10.19 6.53
CA ILE A 181 37.69 -9.74 7.32
C ILE A 181 38.70 -10.87 7.45
N ALA A 182 38.27 -12.10 7.70
CA ALA A 182 39.18 -13.27 7.77
C ALA A 182 39.85 -13.55 6.40
N LYS A 183 39.29 -13.06 5.30
CA LYS A 183 39.92 -13.08 3.96
C LYS A 183 40.81 -11.87 3.67
N GLY A 184 41.08 -11.02 4.67
CA GLY A 184 41.98 -9.88 4.55
C GLY A 184 41.30 -8.55 4.16
N MET A 185 39.97 -8.48 4.09
CA MET A 185 39.29 -7.22 3.85
C MET A 185 39.32 -6.31 5.07
N LYS A 186 39.56 -5.02 4.85
CA LYS A 186 39.52 -4.02 5.93
C LYS A 186 38.07 -3.62 6.22
N THR A 187 37.79 -3.28 7.49
CA THR A 187 36.51 -2.68 7.87
C THR A 187 36.33 -1.33 7.19
N GLY A 188 35.10 -1.06 6.71
CA GLY A 188 34.77 0.19 6.04
C GLY A 188 33.71 0.01 4.95
N PRO A 189 33.42 1.07 4.17
CA PRO A 189 32.38 1.03 3.14
C PRO A 189 32.55 -0.09 2.10
N GLY A 190 33.79 -0.45 1.75
CA GLY A 190 34.09 -1.52 0.80
C GLY A 190 33.60 -2.91 1.27
N LEU A 191 33.61 -3.16 2.59
CA LEU A 191 33.08 -4.41 3.14
C LEU A 191 31.58 -4.54 2.89
N GLY A 192 30.82 -3.47 3.10
CA GLY A 192 29.37 -3.43 2.84
C GLY A 192 29.04 -3.60 1.34
N GLN A 193 29.82 -2.97 0.47
CA GLN A 193 29.68 -3.11 -0.98
C GLN A 193 29.93 -4.55 -1.42
N THR A 194 30.98 -5.19 -0.92
CA THR A 194 31.30 -6.59 -1.22
C THR A 194 30.20 -7.54 -0.71
N LEU A 195 29.69 -7.34 0.51
CA LEU A 195 28.56 -8.12 1.03
C LEU A 195 27.33 -7.96 0.13
N SER A 196 27.00 -6.75 -0.31
CA SER A 196 25.89 -6.50 -1.23
C SER A 196 26.07 -7.18 -2.58
N MET A 197 27.28 -7.13 -3.14
CA MET A 197 27.62 -7.82 -4.39
C MET A 197 27.44 -9.35 -4.24
N LEU A 198 28.00 -9.95 -3.20
CA LEU A 198 27.89 -11.38 -2.93
C LEU A 198 26.43 -11.81 -2.67
N LYS A 199 25.65 -10.98 -1.94
CA LYS A 199 24.22 -11.20 -1.75
C LYS A 199 23.47 -11.16 -3.10
N GLY A 200 23.85 -10.27 -4.01
CA GLY A 200 23.31 -10.23 -5.38
C GLY A 200 23.59 -11.52 -6.15
N LEU A 201 24.82 -12.00 -6.14
CA LEU A 201 25.19 -13.28 -6.80
C LEU A 201 24.41 -14.46 -6.20
N TRP A 202 24.28 -14.50 -4.87
CA TRP A 202 23.53 -15.54 -4.17
C TRP A 202 22.03 -15.51 -4.53
N LYS A 203 21.40 -14.35 -4.61
CA LYS A 203 20.01 -14.20 -5.07
C LYS A 203 19.84 -14.69 -6.51
N ASN A 204 20.75 -14.30 -7.42
CA ASN A 204 20.73 -14.69 -8.83
C ASN A 204 20.90 -16.21 -9.01
N SER A 205 21.59 -16.88 -8.07
CA SER A 205 21.71 -18.35 -8.05
C SER A 205 20.48 -19.08 -7.50
N ARG A 206 19.41 -18.36 -7.17
CA ARG A 206 18.23 -18.88 -6.46
C ARG A 206 18.61 -19.43 -5.08
N PHE A 207 19.48 -18.71 -4.38
CA PHE A 207 19.96 -19.00 -3.02
C PHE A 207 20.78 -20.31 -2.90
N LYS A 208 21.36 -20.80 -4.00
CA LYS A 208 22.06 -22.09 -4.05
C LYS A 208 23.55 -22.00 -3.78
N LEU A 209 24.18 -20.84 -4.01
CA LEU A 209 25.63 -20.69 -3.77
C LEU A 209 25.95 -20.86 -2.30
N THR A 210 26.94 -21.72 -2.03
CA THR A 210 27.48 -21.95 -0.69
C THR A 210 28.44 -20.82 -0.29
N LYS A 211 28.85 -20.81 0.98
CA LYS A 211 29.88 -19.90 1.48
C LYS A 211 31.18 -19.98 0.67
N ASN A 212 31.63 -21.20 0.35
CA ASN A 212 32.87 -21.40 -0.42
C ASN A 212 32.73 -20.88 -1.85
N ASP A 213 31.57 -21.12 -2.50
CA ASP A 213 31.31 -20.61 -3.85
C ASP A 213 31.35 -19.08 -3.90
N LEU A 214 30.77 -18.44 -2.89
CA LEU A 214 30.75 -16.97 -2.80
C LEU A 214 32.12 -16.40 -2.48
N LEU A 215 32.87 -17.01 -1.55
CA LEU A 215 34.23 -16.56 -1.22
C LEU A 215 35.24 -16.76 -2.36
N SER A 216 35.00 -17.69 -3.27
CA SER A 216 35.82 -17.88 -4.48
C SER A 216 35.61 -16.81 -5.55
N LYS A 217 34.63 -15.90 -5.38
CA LYS A 217 34.34 -14.76 -6.29
C LYS A 217 35.00 -13.45 -5.84
N LEU A 218 35.72 -13.49 -4.71
CA LEU A 218 36.54 -12.36 -4.23
C LEU A 218 37.87 -12.33 -4.97
#